data_999a8db1bfbd3f38de3e02b188eb5406
#
_entry.id   999a8db1bfbd3f38de3e02b188eb5406
#
_cell.length_a   1.000
_cell.length_b   1.000
_cell.length_c   1.000
_cell.angle_alpha   90.00
_cell.angle_beta   90.00
_cell.angle_gamma   90.00
#
_symmetry.space_group_name_H-M   'P 1'
#
loop_
_entity.id
_entity.type
_entity.pdbx_description
1 polymer ?
#
loop_
_entity_poly.entity_id
_entity_poly.type
_entity_poly.pdbx_seq_one_letter_code
_entity_poly.pdbx_strand_id
1 'polypeptide(L)'
;MEWLVQFQGQIVGLDTAPLIYFIEENPNYLDVTDAFFEAMFSGEFSVVTSVLTITEVLVYPLRQGNTVLAQQYRDILLNSQGLTTIEVFPDIAENAAQLRGCLKSSLL
;
A
#
# COMPACT_ATOMS: atom_id res chain seq x y z
N MET A 1 5.13 1.33 -17.40
CA MET A 1 5.43 2.76 -17.16
C MET A 1 6.89 2.92 -16.77
N GLU A 2 7.54 3.91 -17.31
CA GLU A 2 8.98 4.09 -17.12
C GLU A 2 9.38 4.34 -15.67
N TRP A 3 8.53 5.00 -14.89
CA TRP A 3 8.81 5.28 -13.49
C TRP A 3 8.90 4.02 -12.61
N LEU A 4 8.30 2.90 -13.05
CA LEU A 4 8.37 1.64 -12.32
C LEU A 4 9.75 0.98 -12.38
N VAL A 5 10.55 1.30 -13.37
CA VAL A 5 11.87 0.69 -13.55
C VAL A 5 12.77 0.95 -12.34
N GLN A 6 12.66 2.12 -11.72
CA GLN A 6 13.46 2.47 -10.55
C GLN A 6 13.17 1.59 -9.33
N PHE A 7 12.02 0.92 -9.31
CA PHE A 7 11.63 0.05 -8.18
C PHE A 7 12.07 -1.41 -8.38
N GLN A 8 12.52 -1.80 -9.56
CA GLN A 8 12.88 -3.19 -9.83
C GLN A 8 13.92 -3.71 -8.84
N GLY A 9 13.61 -4.85 -8.23
CA GLY A 9 14.48 -5.48 -7.23
C GLY A 9 14.54 -4.77 -5.90
N GLN A 10 13.75 -3.71 -5.70
CA GLN A 10 13.75 -2.91 -4.48
C GLN A 10 12.66 -3.38 -3.51
N ILE A 11 12.76 -2.88 -2.28
CA ILE A 11 11.69 -3.00 -1.27
C ILE A 11 11.07 -1.62 -1.14
N VAL A 12 9.78 -1.53 -1.42
CA VAL A 12 9.04 -0.26 -1.48
C VAL A 12 8.06 -0.19 -0.32
N GLY A 13 8.10 0.88 0.45
CA GLY A 13 7.10 1.13 1.49
C GLY A 13 5.84 1.72 0.89
N LEU A 14 4.67 1.24 1.32
CA LEU A 14 3.38 1.70 0.83
C LEU A 14 2.68 2.51 1.90
N ASP A 15 2.31 3.74 1.56
CA ASP A 15 1.46 4.59 2.39
C ASP A 15 -0.02 4.26 2.14
N THR A 16 -0.87 4.77 3.00
CA THR A 16 -2.32 4.50 2.98
C THR A 16 -3.00 5.03 1.72
N ALA A 17 -2.64 6.22 1.26
CA ALA A 17 -3.36 6.87 0.16
C ALA A 17 -3.32 6.08 -1.16
N PRO A 18 -2.17 5.60 -1.64
CA PRO A 18 -2.16 4.80 -2.87
C PRO A 18 -3.01 3.54 -2.78
N LEU A 19 -3.06 2.91 -1.60
CA LEU A 19 -3.90 1.73 -1.37
C LEU A 19 -5.38 2.08 -1.52
N ILE A 20 -5.80 3.20 -0.95
CA ILE A 20 -7.19 3.66 -1.05
C ILE A 20 -7.53 3.96 -2.52
N TYR A 21 -6.66 4.64 -3.24
CA TYR A 21 -6.89 4.97 -4.65
C TYR A 21 -7.06 3.71 -5.50
N PHE A 22 -6.30 2.67 -5.19
CA PHE A 22 -6.38 1.41 -5.92
C PHE A 22 -7.67 0.66 -5.61
N ILE A 23 -7.97 0.43 -4.34
CA ILE A 23 -9.12 -0.37 -3.91
C ILE A 23 -10.44 0.32 -4.30
N GLU A 24 -10.54 1.64 -4.11
CA GLU A 24 -11.76 2.39 -4.37
C GLU A 24 -11.79 2.98 -5.79
N GLU A 25 -10.83 2.60 -6.63
CA GLU A 25 -10.80 2.93 -8.05
C GLU A 25 -10.92 4.43 -8.32
N ASN A 26 -10.07 5.23 -7.63
CA ASN A 26 -10.05 6.68 -7.83
C ASN A 26 -9.65 6.99 -9.28
N PRO A 27 -10.54 7.61 -10.08
CA PRO A 27 -10.28 7.80 -11.51
C PRO A 27 -9.06 8.68 -11.83
N ASN A 28 -8.65 9.53 -10.90
CA ASN A 28 -7.49 10.40 -11.11
C ASN A 28 -6.16 9.65 -10.96
N TYR A 29 -6.15 8.54 -10.25
CA TYR A 29 -4.92 7.82 -9.90
C TYR A 29 -4.92 6.35 -10.31
N LEU A 30 -6.04 5.84 -10.82
CA LEU A 30 -6.22 4.41 -11.07
C LEU A 30 -5.18 3.84 -12.03
N ASP A 31 -4.84 4.55 -13.08
CA ASP A 31 -3.84 4.09 -14.05
C ASP A 31 -2.48 3.87 -13.37
N VAL A 32 -2.08 4.79 -12.49
CA VAL A 32 -0.81 4.73 -11.77
C VAL A 32 -0.84 3.60 -10.74
N THR A 33 -1.92 3.51 -9.96
CA THR A 33 -2.02 2.49 -8.93
C THR A 33 -2.19 1.09 -9.50
N ASP A 34 -2.95 0.94 -10.57
CA ASP A 34 -3.05 -0.35 -11.26
C ASP A 34 -1.68 -0.83 -11.75
N ALA A 35 -0.90 0.05 -12.36
CA ALA A 35 0.43 -0.30 -12.84
C ALA A 35 1.36 -0.71 -11.69
N PHE A 36 1.30 0.01 -10.58
CA PHE A 36 2.10 -0.28 -9.40
C PHE A 36 1.76 -1.65 -8.81
N PHE A 37 0.48 -1.90 -8.54
CA PHE A 37 0.05 -3.15 -7.91
C PHE A 37 0.21 -4.34 -8.85
N GLU A 38 -0.02 -4.17 -10.14
CA GLU A 38 0.23 -5.22 -11.12
C GLU A 38 1.69 -5.64 -11.15
N ALA A 39 2.61 -4.66 -11.14
CA ALA A 39 4.04 -4.92 -11.09
C ALA A 39 4.45 -5.63 -9.79
N MET A 40 3.85 -5.24 -8.66
CA MET A 40 4.06 -5.90 -7.38
C MET A 40 3.61 -7.37 -7.45
N PHE A 41 2.41 -7.64 -7.97
CA PHE A 41 1.89 -9.00 -8.10
C PHE A 41 2.74 -9.85 -9.04
N SER A 42 3.36 -9.23 -10.03
CA SER A 42 4.27 -9.90 -10.97
C SER A 42 5.67 -10.14 -10.40
N GLY A 43 5.95 -9.67 -9.20
CA GLY A 43 7.23 -9.90 -8.55
C GLY A 43 8.36 -8.99 -8.98
N GLU A 44 8.05 -7.86 -9.62
CA GLU A 44 9.08 -6.91 -10.06
C GLU A 44 9.75 -6.20 -8.89
N PHE A 45 9.03 -6.02 -7.78
CA PHE A 45 9.55 -5.49 -6.53
C PHE A 45 8.70 -6.01 -5.37
N SER A 46 9.23 -5.86 -4.16
CA SER A 46 8.51 -6.21 -2.93
C SER A 46 7.97 -4.95 -2.28
N VAL A 47 6.82 -5.07 -1.63
CA VAL A 47 6.16 -3.94 -0.96
C VAL A 47 5.96 -4.29 0.51
N VAL A 48 6.22 -3.32 1.38
CA VAL A 48 5.95 -3.44 2.81
C VAL A 48 5.02 -2.32 3.25
N THR A 49 4.16 -2.63 4.21
CA THR A 49 3.30 -1.64 4.84
C THR A 49 3.22 -1.93 6.33
N SER A 50 2.63 -1.01 7.08
CA SER A 50 2.52 -1.12 8.53
C SER A 50 1.16 -1.67 8.93
N VAL A 51 1.13 -2.38 10.07
CA VAL A 51 -0.13 -2.80 10.69
C VAL A 51 -1.03 -1.60 11.00
N LEU A 52 -0.47 -0.41 11.19
CA LEU A 52 -1.25 0.81 11.38
C LEU A 52 -2.10 1.15 10.14
N THR A 53 -1.64 0.79 8.96
CA THR A 53 -2.40 0.98 7.73
C THR A 53 -3.71 0.19 7.77
N ILE A 54 -3.69 -0.99 8.37
CA ILE A 54 -4.92 -1.80 8.54
C ILE A 54 -5.95 -1.00 9.32
N THR A 55 -5.55 -0.40 10.45
CA THR A 55 -6.45 0.42 11.25
C THR A 55 -6.97 1.62 10.45
N GLU A 56 -6.07 2.34 9.78
CA GLU A 56 -6.43 3.54 9.01
C GLU A 56 -7.46 3.26 7.92
N VAL A 57 -7.28 2.17 7.18
CA VAL A 57 -8.16 1.88 6.04
C VAL A 57 -9.46 1.19 6.43
N LEU A 58 -9.52 0.53 7.59
CA LEU A 58 -10.72 -0.19 8.03
C LEU A 58 -11.71 0.67 8.80
N VAL A 59 -11.27 1.77 9.41
CA VAL A 59 -12.15 2.60 10.26
C VAL A 59 -13.39 3.06 9.49
N TYR A 60 -13.22 3.63 8.31
CA TYR A 60 -14.32 4.20 7.54
C TYR A 60 -15.31 3.13 7.04
N PRO A 61 -14.88 2.08 6.33
CA PRO A 61 -15.82 1.07 5.88
C PRO A 61 -16.52 0.34 7.02
N LEU A 62 -15.85 0.09 8.16
CA LEU A 62 -16.47 -0.56 9.29
C LEU A 62 -17.53 0.33 9.95
N ARG A 63 -17.27 1.63 10.04
CA ARG A 63 -18.26 2.59 10.55
C ARG A 63 -19.51 2.62 9.71
N GLN A 64 -19.37 2.46 8.42
CA GLN A 64 -20.52 2.49 7.48
C GLN A 64 -21.17 1.13 7.29
N GLY A 65 -20.68 0.10 7.95
CA GLY A 65 -21.19 -1.25 7.76
C GLY A 65 -20.87 -1.83 6.39
N ASN A 66 -19.89 -1.26 5.68
CA ASN A 66 -19.48 -1.74 4.36
C ASN A 66 -18.50 -2.91 4.52
N THR A 67 -19.04 -4.09 4.75
CA THR A 67 -18.26 -5.30 5.00
C THR A 67 -17.52 -5.77 3.76
N VAL A 68 -18.06 -5.53 2.57
CA VAL A 68 -17.42 -5.88 1.31
C VAL A 68 -16.13 -5.09 1.13
N LEU A 69 -16.18 -3.77 1.31
CA LEU A 69 -15.00 -2.92 1.19
C LEU A 69 -13.97 -3.26 2.26
N ALA A 70 -14.41 -3.47 3.51
CA ALA A 70 -13.51 -3.88 4.59
C ALA A 70 -12.78 -5.17 4.24
N GLN A 71 -13.48 -6.14 3.65
CA GLN A 71 -12.87 -7.41 3.25
C GLN A 71 -11.88 -7.22 2.11
N GLN A 72 -12.15 -6.34 1.17
CA GLN A 72 -11.23 -6.02 0.08
C GLN A 72 -9.90 -5.48 0.63
N TYR A 73 -9.95 -4.58 1.60
CA TYR A 73 -8.75 -4.08 2.25
C TYR A 73 -7.98 -5.17 2.99
N ARG A 74 -8.70 -6.02 3.73
CA ARG A 74 -8.05 -7.14 4.44
C ARG A 74 -7.36 -8.08 3.48
N ASP A 75 -8.02 -8.43 2.39
CA ASP A 75 -7.49 -9.38 1.42
C ASP A 75 -6.20 -8.85 0.79
N ILE A 76 -6.20 -7.58 0.39
CA ILE A 76 -5.00 -7.04 -0.25
C ILE A 76 -3.85 -6.88 0.74
N LEU A 77 -4.14 -6.47 1.97
CA LEU A 77 -3.10 -6.25 2.99
C LEU A 77 -2.53 -7.54 3.57
N LEU A 78 -3.33 -8.58 3.68
CA LEU A 78 -2.94 -9.78 4.40
C LEU A 78 -2.67 -10.98 3.49
N ASN A 79 -3.21 -10.97 2.28
CA ASN A 79 -3.15 -12.14 1.39
C ASN A 79 -2.51 -11.84 0.02
N SER A 80 -2.02 -10.64 -0.22
CA SER A 80 -1.41 -10.32 -1.51
C SER A 80 0.02 -10.84 -1.61
N GLN A 81 0.33 -11.43 -2.74
CA GLN A 81 1.69 -11.81 -3.06
C GLN A 81 2.51 -10.56 -3.32
N GLY A 82 3.68 -10.48 -2.71
CA GLY A 82 4.58 -9.33 -2.86
C GLY A 82 4.36 -8.21 -1.85
N LEU A 83 3.30 -8.28 -1.04
CA LEU A 83 3.03 -7.29 0.01
C LEU A 83 3.16 -7.94 1.38
N THR A 84 3.98 -7.34 2.24
CA THR A 84 4.15 -7.78 3.63
C THR A 84 3.71 -6.68 4.57
N THR A 85 2.83 -7.02 5.50
CA THR A 85 2.42 -6.13 6.58
C THR A 85 3.28 -6.39 7.79
N ILE A 86 3.94 -5.35 8.31
CA ILE A 86 4.87 -5.48 9.44
C ILE A 86 4.29 -4.85 10.70
N GLU A 87 4.61 -5.46 11.85
CA GLU A 87 4.26 -4.92 13.15
C GLU A 87 5.08 -3.67 13.45
N VAL A 88 4.51 -2.79 14.29
CA VAL A 88 5.16 -1.52 14.64
C VAL A 88 5.71 -1.61 16.06
N PHE A 89 7.05 -1.59 16.16
CA PHE A 89 7.76 -1.38 17.41
C PHE A 89 8.36 0.03 17.38
N PRO A 90 8.75 0.62 18.52
CA PRO A 90 9.21 2.01 18.55
C PRO A 90 10.33 2.34 17.54
N ASP A 91 11.33 1.50 17.43
CA ASP A 91 12.43 1.70 16.48
C ASP A 91 11.99 1.55 15.03
N ILE A 92 11.10 0.60 14.75
CA ILE A 92 10.53 0.40 13.43
C ILE A 92 9.65 1.59 13.05
N ALA A 93 8.87 2.12 13.99
CA ALA A 93 8.02 3.29 13.74
C ALA A 93 8.84 4.50 13.34
N GLU A 94 9.99 4.73 13.99
CA GLU A 94 10.89 5.82 13.65
C GLU A 94 11.47 5.66 12.25
N ASN A 95 11.94 4.46 11.93
CA ASN A 95 12.48 4.15 10.60
C ASN A 95 11.39 4.26 9.51
N ALA A 96 10.17 3.84 9.81
CA ALA A 96 9.04 3.93 8.89
C ALA A 96 8.66 5.38 8.61
N ALA A 97 8.74 6.27 9.61
CA ALA A 97 8.45 7.67 9.41
C ALA A 97 9.44 8.32 8.45
N GLN A 98 10.73 7.98 8.55
CA GLN A 98 11.74 8.44 7.62
C GLN A 98 11.51 7.90 6.21
N LEU A 99 11.16 6.63 6.11
CA LEU A 99 10.90 5.97 4.83
C LEU A 99 9.68 6.59 4.13
N ARG A 100 8.61 6.87 4.86
CA ARG A 100 7.42 7.54 4.32
C ARG A 100 7.76 8.90 3.72
N GLY A 101 8.61 9.66 4.37
CA GLY A 101 9.05 10.96 3.87
C GLY A 101 9.71 10.85 2.49
N CYS A 102 10.54 9.85 2.28
CA CYS A 102 11.19 9.59 1.00
C CYS A 102 10.22 9.06 -0.06
N LEU A 103 9.35 8.13 0.33
CA LEU A 103 8.48 7.41 -0.61
C LEU A 103 7.32 8.23 -1.12
N LYS A 104 6.79 9.15 -0.32
CA LYS A 104 5.72 10.05 -0.75
C LYS A 104 6.12 10.85 -1.98
N SER A 105 7.39 11.25 -2.04
CA SER A 105 7.93 11.97 -3.19
C SER A 105 8.10 11.08 -4.42
N SER A 106 8.23 9.77 -4.22
CA SER A 106 8.49 8.81 -5.30
C SER A 106 7.22 8.22 -5.91
N LEU A 107 6.14 8.09 -5.13
CA LEU A 107 4.91 7.44 -5.55
C LEU A 107 3.88 8.38 -6.13
N LEU A 108 3.90 9.61 -5.76
CA LEU A 108 2.93 10.60 -6.19
C LEU A 108 3.60 11.83 -6.78
#